data_c44df045dec8943878650871ad9ac6e3
#
_entry.id   c44df045dec8943878650871ad9ac6e3
#
_cell.length_a   1.000
_cell.length_b   1.000
_cell.length_c   1.000
_cell.angle_alpha   90.00
_cell.angle_beta   90.00
_cell.angle_gamma   90.00
#
_symmetry.space_group_name_H-M   'P 1'
#
loop_
_entity.id
_entity.type
_entity.pdbx_description
1 polymer ?
#
loop_
_entity_poly.entity_id
_entity_poly.type
_entity_poly.pdbx_seq_one_letter_code
_entity_poly.pdbx_strand_id
1 'polypeptide(L)' 'MPVYKDYNNHEINDIIDDAWEIGWFKSNISFQSIFKKWGLTEEELIIIMFNELDTKSFKQWEKRIEGRKQNIN' A
#
# COMPACT_ATOMS: atom_id res chain seq x y z
N MET A 1 4.62 16.73 5.27
CA MET A 1 5.92 16.22 4.85
C MET A 1 5.78 14.83 4.24
N PRO A 2 6.32 14.58 3.03
CA PRO A 2 6.18 13.24 2.45
C PRO A 2 6.94 12.22 3.27
N VAL A 3 6.25 11.20 3.71
CA VAL A 3 6.84 10.17 4.56
C VAL A 3 7.80 9.27 3.81
N TYR A 4 7.71 9.26 2.49
CA TYR A 4 8.52 8.37 1.67
C TYR A 4 9.73 9.06 1.04
N LYS A 5 10.04 10.27 1.44
CA LYS A 5 11.19 10.97 0.84
C LYS A 5 12.53 10.32 1.19
N ASP A 6 12.55 9.47 2.21
CA ASP A 6 13.76 8.75 2.59
C ASP A 6 14.01 7.54 1.70
N TYR A 7 13.10 7.24 0.78
CA TYR A 7 13.23 6.12 -0.12
C TYR A 7 13.55 6.60 -1.53
N ASN A 8 14.41 5.86 -2.23
CA ASN A 8 14.70 6.19 -3.63
C ASN A 8 13.59 5.65 -4.53
N ASN A 9 13.65 5.99 -5.82
CA ASN A 9 12.61 5.58 -6.77
C ASN A 9 12.47 4.08 -6.87
N HIS A 10 13.56 3.36 -6.78
CA HIS A 10 13.54 1.91 -6.85
C HIS A 10 12.80 1.32 -5.66
N GLU A 11 13.08 1.84 -4.48
CA GLU A 11 12.41 1.40 -3.26
C GLU A 11 10.92 1.77 -3.27
N ILE A 12 10.59 2.94 -3.78
CA ILE A 12 9.19 3.36 -3.91
C ILE A 12 8.43 2.38 -4.80
N ASN A 13 9.04 1.96 -5.92
CA ASN A 13 8.41 0.98 -6.80
C ASN A 13 8.19 -0.35 -6.10
N ASP A 14 9.13 -0.78 -5.28
CA ASP A 14 8.97 -2.02 -4.51
C ASP A 14 7.86 -1.90 -3.49
N ILE A 15 7.75 -0.75 -2.84
CA ILE A 15 6.68 -0.48 -1.88
C ILE A 15 5.32 -0.55 -2.58
N ILE A 16 5.22 0.06 -3.76
CA ILE A 16 3.98 0.06 -4.54
C ILE A 16 3.61 -1.38 -4.93
N ASP A 17 4.58 -2.16 -5.36
CA ASP A 17 4.34 -3.56 -5.73
C ASP A 17 3.81 -4.36 -4.53
N ASP A 18 4.42 -4.20 -3.38
CA ASP A 18 3.98 -4.87 -2.17
C ASP A 18 2.57 -4.41 -1.77
N ALA A 19 2.34 -3.10 -1.82
CA ALA A 19 1.05 -2.53 -1.44
C ALA A 19 -0.06 -2.99 -2.38
N TRP A 20 0.26 -3.12 -3.66
CA TRP A 20 -0.73 -3.56 -4.64
C TRP A 20 -1.26 -4.96 -4.32
N GLU A 21 -0.44 -5.80 -3.71
CA GLU A 21 -0.82 -7.16 -3.40
C GLU A 21 -1.68 -7.28 -2.14
N ILE A 22 -1.76 -6.24 -1.33
CA ILE A 22 -2.58 -6.30 -0.11
C ILE A 22 -4.03 -6.66 -0.42
N GLY A 23 -4.53 -6.17 -1.55
CA GLY A 23 -5.91 -6.43 -1.95
C GLY A 23 -6.17 -7.81 -2.50
N TRP A 24 -5.15 -8.61 -2.72
CA TRP A 24 -5.28 -9.95 -3.27
C TRP A 24 -5.39 -10.97 -2.14
N PHE A 25 -6.52 -11.65 -2.06
CA PHE A 25 -6.74 -12.53 -0.92
C PHE A 25 -5.82 -13.76 -0.92
N LYS A 26 -5.19 -14.07 -2.02
CA LYS A 26 -4.19 -15.15 -2.07
C LYS A 26 -2.80 -14.71 -1.62
N SER A 27 -2.62 -13.42 -1.45
CA SER A 27 -1.32 -12.87 -1.05
C SER A 27 -1.16 -12.93 0.46
N ASN A 28 0.06 -13.12 0.91
CA ASN A 28 0.39 -13.05 2.34
C ASN A 28 0.78 -11.64 2.77
N ILE A 29 0.76 -10.69 1.85
CA ILE A 29 1.14 -9.32 2.13
C ILE A 29 -0.02 -8.59 2.81
N SER A 30 0.29 -7.91 3.90
CA SER A 30 -0.67 -7.14 4.68
C SER A 30 -0.05 -5.80 5.06
N PHE A 31 -0.87 -4.90 5.61
CA PHE A 31 -0.34 -3.65 6.14
C PHE A 31 0.71 -3.91 7.21
N GLN A 32 0.51 -4.94 8.02
CA GLN A 32 1.46 -5.29 9.06
C GLN A 32 2.79 -5.76 8.48
N SER A 33 2.77 -6.58 7.41
CA SER A 33 4.01 -7.01 6.76
C SER A 33 4.77 -5.83 6.19
N ILE A 34 4.07 -4.88 5.61
CA ILE A 34 4.70 -3.69 5.04
C ILE A 34 5.28 -2.82 6.14
N PHE A 35 4.59 -2.71 7.27
CA PHE A 35 5.12 -1.97 8.40
C PHE A 35 6.42 -2.60 8.88
N LYS A 36 6.47 -3.92 8.98
CA LYS A 36 7.68 -4.62 9.41
C LYS A 36 8.83 -4.47 8.43
N LYS A 37 8.52 -4.51 7.14
CA LYS A 37 9.56 -4.46 6.10
C LYS A 37 10.04 -3.03 5.84
N TRP A 38 9.12 -2.08 5.79
CA TRP A 38 9.42 -0.71 5.34
C TRP A 38 9.29 0.35 6.42
N GLY A 39 8.70 -0.01 7.56
CA GLY A 39 8.45 0.97 8.62
C GLY A 39 7.31 1.93 8.31
N LEU A 40 6.43 1.57 7.37
CA LEU A 40 5.33 2.42 6.96
C LEU A 40 4.03 2.00 7.61
N THR A 41 3.32 2.95 8.22
CA THR A 41 1.99 2.70 8.75
C THR A 41 0.99 2.61 7.60
N GLU A 42 -0.21 2.15 7.91
CA GLU A 42 -1.28 2.09 6.92
C GLU A 42 -1.54 3.46 6.29
N GLU A 43 -1.61 4.51 7.12
CA GLU A 43 -1.86 5.86 6.62
C GLU A 43 -0.75 6.33 5.71
N GLU A 44 0.49 6.08 6.10
CA GLU A 44 1.63 6.48 5.29
C GLU A 44 1.63 5.77 3.95
N LEU A 45 1.30 4.49 3.95
CA LEU A 45 1.22 3.72 2.71
C LEU A 45 0.12 4.26 1.80
N ILE A 46 -1.03 4.61 2.37
CA ILE A 46 -2.12 5.18 1.58
C ILE A 46 -1.68 6.48 0.91
N ILE A 47 -0.95 7.31 1.64
CA ILE A 47 -0.42 8.56 1.08
C ILE A 47 0.51 8.29 -0.09
N ILE A 48 1.40 7.31 0.05
CA ILE A 48 2.31 6.96 -1.04
C ILE A 48 1.51 6.49 -2.26
N MET A 49 0.56 5.61 -2.06
CA MET A 49 -0.24 5.08 -3.17
C MET A 49 -1.05 6.20 -3.84
N PHE A 50 -1.59 7.11 -3.05
CA PHE A 50 -2.33 8.25 -3.58
C PHE A 50 -1.44 9.13 -4.46
N ASN A 51 -0.21 9.35 -4.03
CA ASN A 51 0.72 10.22 -4.77
C ASN A 51 1.34 9.55 -5.99
N GLU A 52 1.54 8.25 -5.93
CA GLU A 52 2.28 7.54 -6.99
C GLU A 52 1.39 6.91 -8.04
N LEU A 53 0.16 6.57 -7.70
CA LEU A 53 -0.77 5.98 -8.66
C LEU A 53 -1.65 7.05 -9.29
N ASP A 54 -2.11 6.80 -10.50
CA ASP A 54 -3.12 7.65 -11.09
C ASP A 54 -4.44 7.45 -10.33
N THR A 55 -5.37 8.38 -10.52
CA THR A 55 -6.63 8.37 -9.77
C THR A 55 -7.39 7.07 -9.93
N LYS A 56 -7.45 6.56 -11.15
CA LYS A 56 -8.20 5.34 -11.43
C LYS A 56 -7.59 4.12 -10.73
N SER A 57 -6.28 3.99 -10.80
CA SER A 57 -5.59 2.88 -10.16
C SER A 57 -5.69 2.96 -8.65
N PHE A 58 -5.56 4.15 -8.10
CA PHE A 58 -5.69 4.35 -6.67
C PHE A 58 -7.07 3.94 -6.16
N LYS A 59 -8.12 4.31 -6.90
CA LYS A 59 -9.49 3.96 -6.52
C LYS A 59 -9.72 2.44 -6.56
N GLN A 60 -9.13 1.77 -7.52
CA GLN A 60 -9.23 0.31 -7.60
C GLN A 60 -8.53 -0.33 -6.41
N TRP A 61 -7.36 0.15 -6.06
CA TRP A 61 -6.62 -0.36 -4.93
C TRP A 61 -7.38 -0.10 -3.62
N GLU A 62 -7.91 1.09 -3.47
CA GLU A 62 -8.67 1.46 -2.28
C GLU A 62 -9.88 0.54 -2.08
N LYS A 63 -10.57 0.22 -3.15
CA LYS A 63 -11.71 -0.70 -3.08
C LYS A 63 -11.29 -2.09 -2.63
N ARG A 64 -10.15 -2.55 -3.10
CA ARG A 64 -9.64 -3.86 -2.73
C ARG A 64 -9.33 -3.95 -1.24
N ILE A 65 -8.64 -2.95 -0.72
CA ILE A 65 -8.28 -2.98 0.69
C ILE A 65 -9.49 -2.82 1.60
N GLU A 66 -10.47 -2.04 1.19
CA GLU A 66 -11.70 -1.90 1.95
C GLU A 66 -12.47 -3.22 2.00
N GLY A 67 -12.58 -3.89 0.87
CA GLY A 67 -13.24 -5.19 0.83
C GLY A 67 -12.56 -6.19 1.73
N ARG A 68 -11.24 -6.19 1.75
CA ARG A 68 -10.48 -7.08 2.59
C ARG A 68 -10.67 -6.78 4.08
N LYS A 69 -10.70 -5.49 4.43
CA LYS A 69 -10.95 -5.09 5.81
C LYS A 69 -12.32 -5.53 6.29
N GLN A 70 -13.33 -5.42 5.44
CA GLN A 70 -14.68 -5.81 5.79
C GLN A 70 -14.80 -7.30 6.01
N ASN A 71 -14.00 -8.08 5.32
CA ASN A 71 -14.03 -9.53 5.43
C ASN A 71 -13.41 -10.06 6.71
N ILE A 72 -12.77 -9.22 7.47
CA ILE A 72 -12.11 -9.62 8.71
C ILE A 72 -13.10 -9.77 9.85
N ASN A 73 -14.25 -9.18 9.74
CA ASN A 73 -15.26 -9.22 10.80
C ASN A 73 -15.87 -10.60 11.00
#